data_1a7381139d50dde2f498e91a6d81d9e6
#
_entry.id   1a7381139d50dde2f498e91a6d81d9e6
#
_cell.length_a   1.000
_cell.length_b   1.000
_cell.length_c   1.000
_cell.angle_alpha   90.00
_cell.angle_beta   90.00
_cell.angle_gamma   90.00
#
_symmetry.space_group_name_H-M   'P 1'
#
loop_
_entity.id
_entity.type
_entity.pdbx_description
1 polymer ?
#
loop_
_entity_poly.entity_id
_entity_poly.type
_entity_poly.pdbx_seq_one_letter_code
_entity_poly.pdbx_strand_id
1 'polypeptide(L)'
;MSSIKSTQQGDVQTVYYLGRVAEYLGCGDLLQYLDELLADDIIIPTFERAVARIPDWKTKRFSSMFQFRLYRILLYGLVRDLKPRRFVETGVLHGMSSIFILRALDQNGTGMLDSIDMPSYFETGPANQDGYVATLPKGKKVGWLVPARARKRWRLHLGRSREILPKLLPASAQIDSFFHDSEHTYETMWFELNFAWSRLAERGLLMCDNVESNPAFFDFCNRVGRHPLVLPAPDTEYSKINRFALIRK
;
A
#
# COMPACT_ATOMS: atom_id res chain seq x y z
N MET A 1 -16.83 27.26 5.09
CA MET A 1 -17.26 27.12 3.68
C MET A 1 -16.13 26.65 2.72
N SER A 2 -14.84 26.64 3.10
CA SER A 2 -13.74 26.14 2.25
C SER A 2 -13.54 24.63 2.32
N SER A 3 -13.96 23.94 3.39
CA SER A 3 -13.77 22.49 3.55
C SER A 3 -14.69 21.63 2.66
N ILE A 4 -15.88 22.12 2.33
CA ILE A 4 -16.86 21.37 1.53
C ILE A 4 -16.47 21.31 0.05
N LYS A 5 -15.81 22.36 -0.49
CA LYS A 5 -15.39 22.36 -1.90
C LYS A 5 -14.19 21.43 -2.17
N SER A 6 -13.29 21.24 -1.20
CA SER A 6 -12.16 20.31 -1.36
C SER A 6 -12.59 18.85 -1.29
N THR A 7 -13.62 18.54 -0.52
CA THR A 7 -14.19 17.20 -0.39
C THR A 7 -14.85 16.77 -1.71
N GLN A 8 -15.67 17.62 -2.33
CA GLN A 8 -16.37 17.29 -3.58
C GLN A 8 -15.41 17.03 -4.77
N GLN A 9 -14.29 17.76 -4.87
CA GLN A 9 -13.34 17.58 -5.95
C GLN A 9 -12.49 16.29 -5.77
N GLY A 10 -12.21 15.91 -4.52
CA GLY A 10 -11.58 14.63 -4.18
C GLY A 10 -12.48 13.45 -4.51
N ASP A 11 -13.78 13.57 -4.27
CA ASP A 11 -14.77 12.52 -4.50
C ASP A 11 -14.91 12.19 -6.00
N VAL A 12 -15.01 13.20 -6.86
CA VAL A 12 -15.12 13.01 -8.33
C VAL A 12 -13.90 12.33 -8.91
N GLN A 13 -12.70 12.74 -8.47
CA GLN A 13 -11.44 12.15 -8.94
C GLN A 13 -11.29 10.70 -8.46
N THR A 14 -11.65 10.41 -7.22
CA THR A 14 -11.63 9.05 -6.66
C THR A 14 -12.57 8.13 -7.44
N VAL A 15 -13.81 8.57 -7.67
CA VAL A 15 -14.80 7.83 -8.46
C VAL A 15 -14.28 7.52 -9.86
N TYR A 16 -13.71 8.51 -10.55
CA TYR A 16 -13.14 8.33 -11.88
C TYR A 16 -12.05 7.25 -11.90
N TYR A 17 -11.10 7.29 -10.95
CA TYR A 17 -10.01 6.31 -10.93
C TYR A 17 -10.45 4.91 -10.48
N LEU A 18 -11.41 4.79 -9.57
CA LEU A 18 -12.01 3.50 -9.24
C LEU A 18 -12.65 2.84 -10.46
N GLY A 19 -13.38 3.63 -11.28
CA GLY A 19 -13.93 3.16 -12.55
C GLY A 19 -12.86 2.69 -13.54
N ARG A 20 -11.76 3.48 -13.69
CA ARG A 20 -10.63 3.10 -14.57
C ARG A 20 -9.96 1.79 -14.14
N VAL A 21 -9.82 1.56 -12.83
CA VAL A 21 -9.25 0.31 -12.31
C VAL A 21 -10.20 -0.85 -12.54
N ALA A 22 -11.48 -0.68 -12.30
CA ALA A 22 -12.48 -1.71 -12.53
C ALA A 22 -12.52 -2.15 -14.02
N GLU A 23 -12.50 -1.18 -14.93
CA GLU A 23 -12.42 -1.42 -16.38
C GLU A 23 -11.13 -2.20 -16.76
N TYR A 24 -9.97 -1.72 -16.31
CA TYR A 24 -8.67 -2.34 -16.60
C TYR A 24 -8.58 -3.79 -16.12
N LEU A 25 -9.11 -4.07 -14.93
CA LEU A 25 -9.08 -5.39 -14.32
C LEU A 25 -10.23 -6.29 -14.79
N GLY A 26 -11.29 -5.74 -15.39
CA GLY A 26 -12.53 -6.46 -15.64
C GLY A 26 -13.15 -7.01 -14.36
N CYS A 27 -13.07 -6.24 -13.26
CA CYS A 27 -13.63 -6.60 -11.96
C CYS A 27 -14.96 -5.88 -11.71
N GLY A 28 -15.59 -6.16 -10.55
CA GLY A 28 -16.85 -5.54 -10.16
C GLY A 28 -16.74 -4.04 -9.87
N ASP A 29 -17.86 -3.41 -9.56
CA ASP A 29 -17.91 -1.99 -9.20
C ASP A 29 -17.18 -1.75 -7.87
N LEU A 30 -16.04 -1.08 -7.94
CA LEU A 30 -15.24 -0.75 -6.77
C LEU A 30 -15.83 0.38 -5.92
N LEU A 31 -16.80 1.14 -6.45
CA LEU A 31 -17.47 2.24 -5.73
C LEU A 31 -18.25 1.74 -4.52
N GLN A 32 -18.83 0.55 -4.59
CA GLN A 32 -19.55 -0.05 -3.46
C GLN A 32 -18.68 -0.18 -2.20
N TYR A 33 -17.35 -0.32 -2.38
CA TYR A 33 -16.42 -0.44 -1.26
C TYR A 33 -15.96 0.91 -0.71
N LEU A 34 -16.19 2.00 -1.43
CA LEU A 34 -15.93 3.35 -0.93
C LEU A 34 -16.89 3.71 0.18
N ASP A 35 -18.19 3.45 0.00
CA ASP A 35 -19.21 3.71 1.03
C ASP A 35 -18.96 2.85 2.28
N GLU A 36 -18.60 1.58 2.07
CA GLU A 36 -18.22 0.68 3.16
C GLU A 36 -17.00 1.21 3.95
N LEU A 37 -15.99 1.73 3.23
CA LEU A 37 -14.80 2.28 3.84
C LEU A 37 -15.08 3.60 4.60
N LEU A 38 -15.93 4.46 4.06
CA LEU A 38 -16.33 5.72 4.70
C LEU A 38 -17.14 5.49 5.98
N ALA A 39 -17.87 4.38 6.06
CA ALA A 39 -18.60 3.96 7.26
C ALA A 39 -17.75 3.14 8.25
N ASP A 40 -16.44 2.97 7.98
CA ASP A 40 -15.57 2.10 8.77
C ASP A 40 -15.28 2.67 10.16
N ASP A 41 -15.50 1.83 11.18
CA ASP A 41 -15.29 2.19 12.60
C ASP A 41 -13.87 1.91 13.11
N ILE A 42 -12.98 1.41 12.27
CA ILE A 42 -11.60 1.04 12.63
C ILE A 42 -10.59 2.05 12.11
N ILE A 43 -10.60 2.31 10.81
CA ILE A 43 -9.56 3.08 10.14
C ILE A 43 -9.60 4.53 10.59
N ILE A 44 -10.74 5.20 10.42
CA ILE A 44 -10.88 6.62 10.78
C ILE A 44 -10.61 6.85 12.28
N PRO A 45 -11.27 6.15 13.22
CA PRO A 45 -10.99 6.34 14.63
C PRO A 45 -9.57 5.98 15.05
N THR A 46 -8.89 5.09 14.32
CA THR A 46 -7.48 4.77 14.59
C THR A 46 -6.59 5.96 14.26
N PHE A 47 -6.82 6.60 13.13
CA PHE A 47 -6.07 7.79 12.74
C PHE A 47 -6.32 8.97 13.68
N GLU A 48 -7.56 9.25 14.01
CA GLU A 48 -7.92 10.31 14.95
C GLU A 48 -7.24 10.15 16.30
N ARG A 49 -7.27 8.93 16.86
CA ARG A 49 -6.57 8.62 18.13
C ARG A 49 -5.06 8.74 18.01
N ALA A 50 -4.48 8.40 16.86
CA ALA A 50 -3.06 8.52 16.64
C ALA A 50 -2.62 9.98 16.59
N VAL A 51 -3.32 10.81 15.83
CA VAL A 51 -3.06 12.25 15.73
C VAL A 51 -3.21 12.95 17.10
N ALA A 52 -4.23 12.60 17.87
CA ALA A 52 -4.45 13.19 19.19
C ALA A 52 -3.33 12.89 20.20
N ARG A 53 -2.61 11.77 20.04
CA ARG A 53 -1.57 11.31 20.98
C ARG A 53 -0.15 11.77 20.62
N ILE A 54 0.05 12.32 19.43
CA ILE A 54 1.37 12.74 18.94
C ILE A 54 1.31 14.24 18.63
N PRO A 55 1.74 15.11 19.58
CA PRO A 55 1.62 16.55 19.43
C PRO A 55 2.24 17.10 18.14
N ASP A 56 3.40 16.56 17.74
CA ASP A 56 4.11 16.98 16.53
C ASP A 56 3.36 16.63 15.24
N TRP A 57 2.38 15.73 15.32
CA TRP A 57 1.53 15.34 14.19
C TRP A 57 0.30 16.24 14.01
N LYS A 58 0.10 17.19 14.93
CA LYS A 58 -0.91 18.26 14.78
C LYS A 58 -0.50 19.30 13.73
N THR A 59 0.75 19.24 13.26
CA THR A 59 1.20 20.09 12.16
C THR A 59 0.57 19.61 10.85
N LYS A 60 0.30 20.54 9.92
CA LYS A 60 -0.27 20.24 8.59
C LYS A 60 0.46 19.11 7.85
N ARG A 61 1.74 18.95 8.13
CA ARG A 61 2.60 17.95 7.49
C ARG A 61 2.17 16.51 7.76
N PHE A 62 1.71 16.21 8.98
CA PHE A 62 1.29 14.86 9.35
C PHE A 62 -0.21 14.61 9.15
N SER A 63 -1.03 15.66 9.12
CA SER A 63 -2.44 15.51 8.83
C SER A 63 -2.68 15.00 7.41
N SER A 64 -1.82 15.36 6.44
CA SER A 64 -1.90 14.84 5.07
C SER A 64 -1.61 13.34 4.97
N MET A 65 -0.81 12.77 5.89
CA MET A 65 -0.55 11.32 5.93
C MET A 65 -1.79 10.51 6.32
N PHE A 66 -2.76 11.13 6.98
CA PHE A 66 -3.99 10.49 7.42
C PHE A 66 -5.15 10.69 6.44
N GLN A 67 -4.95 11.44 5.37
CA GLN A 67 -5.96 11.55 4.33
C GLN A 67 -6.11 10.22 3.60
N PHE A 68 -7.32 9.94 3.18
CA PHE A 68 -7.61 8.80 2.30
C PHE A 68 -6.97 9.07 0.94
N ARG A 69 -5.76 8.53 0.75
CA ARG A 69 -5.12 8.57 -0.56
C ARG A 69 -5.79 7.58 -1.50
N LEU A 70 -5.89 7.95 -2.76
CA LEU A 70 -6.49 7.13 -3.80
C LEU A 70 -5.97 5.68 -3.77
N TYR A 71 -4.66 5.45 -3.70
CA TYR A 71 -4.11 4.10 -3.71
C TYR A 71 -4.51 3.26 -2.49
N ARG A 72 -4.72 3.87 -1.31
CA ARG A 72 -5.19 3.15 -0.12
C ARG A 72 -6.66 2.76 -0.24
N ILE A 73 -7.48 3.64 -0.79
CA ILE A 73 -8.86 3.33 -1.14
C ILE A 73 -8.89 2.18 -2.14
N LEU A 74 -8.02 2.23 -3.16
CA LEU A 74 -7.86 1.16 -4.15
C LEU A 74 -7.41 -0.14 -3.52
N LEU A 75 -6.42 -0.14 -2.63
CA LEU A 75 -5.99 -1.34 -1.90
C LEU A 75 -7.15 -1.98 -1.15
N TYR A 76 -7.96 -1.18 -0.46
CA TYR A 76 -9.15 -1.69 0.22
C TYR A 76 -10.13 -2.30 -0.79
N GLY A 77 -10.57 -1.56 -1.80
CA GLY A 77 -11.55 -2.00 -2.78
C GLY A 77 -11.10 -3.24 -3.56
N LEU A 78 -9.84 -3.28 -3.98
CA LEU A 78 -9.26 -4.41 -4.70
C LEU A 78 -9.20 -5.68 -3.83
N VAL A 79 -8.81 -5.55 -2.57
CA VAL A 79 -8.81 -6.69 -1.63
C VAL A 79 -10.23 -7.17 -1.35
N ARG A 80 -11.21 -6.25 -1.24
CA ARG A 80 -12.61 -6.61 -1.07
C ARG A 80 -13.16 -7.40 -2.27
N ASP A 81 -12.84 -6.96 -3.48
CA ASP A 81 -13.34 -7.57 -4.73
C ASP A 81 -12.61 -8.88 -5.05
N LEU A 82 -11.28 -8.87 -5.05
CA LEU A 82 -10.46 -10.02 -5.47
C LEU A 82 -10.38 -11.14 -4.41
N LYS A 83 -10.64 -10.83 -3.14
CA LYS A 83 -10.60 -11.77 -2.00
C LYS A 83 -9.32 -12.61 -1.96
N PRO A 84 -8.12 -12.01 -1.99
CA PRO A 84 -6.88 -12.74 -2.04
C PRO A 84 -6.73 -13.63 -0.79
N ARG A 85 -6.28 -14.88 -0.98
CA ARG A 85 -5.93 -15.78 0.12
C ARG A 85 -4.60 -15.41 0.73
N ARG A 86 -3.66 -14.98 -0.10
CA ARG A 86 -2.33 -14.55 0.32
C ARG A 86 -1.94 -13.26 -0.37
N PHE A 87 -1.83 -12.22 0.44
CA PHE A 87 -1.34 -10.90 0.04
C PHE A 87 0.05 -10.68 0.64
N VAL A 88 1.01 -10.20 -0.13
CA VAL A 88 2.35 -9.83 0.34
C VAL A 88 2.59 -8.35 0.11
N GLU A 89 3.10 -7.67 1.12
CA GLU A 89 3.44 -6.24 1.11
C GLU A 89 4.91 -6.07 1.50
N THR A 90 5.63 -5.21 0.80
CA THR A 90 6.95 -4.71 1.21
C THR A 90 6.85 -3.22 1.51
N GLY A 91 7.40 -2.79 2.65
CA GLY A 91 7.22 -1.45 3.20
C GLY A 91 5.94 -1.34 4.04
N VAL A 92 6.10 -1.02 5.31
CA VAL A 92 5.02 -0.91 6.29
C VAL A 92 5.05 0.43 7.02
N LEU A 93 6.23 0.81 7.51
CA LEU A 93 6.47 2.01 8.31
C LEU A 93 5.44 2.14 9.45
N HIS A 94 4.47 3.02 9.31
CA HIS A 94 3.39 3.20 10.29
C HIS A 94 2.30 2.13 10.20
N GLY A 95 2.18 1.41 9.08
CA GLY A 95 1.11 0.45 8.78
C GLY A 95 -0.13 1.07 8.16
N MET A 96 0.04 2.17 7.43
CA MET A 96 -1.10 2.89 6.83
C MET A 96 -1.72 2.15 5.65
N SER A 97 -0.93 1.58 4.74
CA SER A 97 -1.41 0.67 3.69
C SER A 97 -1.91 -0.64 4.30
N SER A 98 -1.12 -1.20 5.21
CA SER A 98 -1.42 -2.47 5.88
C SER A 98 -2.80 -2.47 6.55
N ILE A 99 -3.21 -1.37 7.22
CA ILE A 99 -4.51 -1.34 7.92
C ILE A 99 -5.69 -1.40 6.92
N PHE A 100 -5.58 -0.79 5.73
CA PHE A 100 -6.61 -0.85 4.69
C PHE A 100 -6.73 -2.27 4.13
N ILE A 101 -5.60 -2.92 3.83
CA ILE A 101 -5.54 -4.30 3.37
C ILE A 101 -6.15 -5.24 4.44
N LEU A 102 -5.69 -5.12 5.68
CA LEU A 102 -6.15 -5.96 6.79
C LEU A 102 -7.63 -5.80 7.08
N ARG A 103 -8.15 -4.58 7.00
CA ARG A 103 -9.58 -4.33 7.18
C ARG A 103 -10.40 -4.99 6.08
N ALA A 104 -9.96 -4.89 4.84
CA ALA A 104 -10.61 -5.54 3.71
C ALA A 104 -10.59 -7.08 3.83
N LEU A 105 -9.45 -7.66 4.23
CA LEU A 105 -9.35 -9.10 4.51
C LEU A 105 -10.27 -9.54 5.67
N ASP A 106 -10.43 -8.69 6.68
CA ASP A 106 -11.32 -8.95 7.80
C ASP A 106 -12.78 -8.94 7.37
N GLN A 107 -13.20 -7.96 6.57
CA GLN A 107 -14.53 -7.90 5.99
C GLN A 107 -14.82 -9.09 5.05
N ASN A 108 -13.81 -9.59 4.35
CA ASN A 108 -13.92 -10.78 3.52
C ASN A 108 -14.04 -12.08 4.34
N GLY A 109 -13.66 -12.06 5.61
CA GLY A 109 -13.60 -13.26 6.45
C GLY A 109 -12.49 -14.25 6.07
N THR A 110 -11.63 -13.92 5.09
CA THR A 110 -10.59 -14.82 4.55
C THR A 110 -9.33 -14.05 4.18
N GLY A 111 -8.24 -14.78 3.92
CA GLY A 111 -6.96 -14.23 3.48
C GLY A 111 -6.02 -13.82 4.63
N MET A 112 -4.74 -13.73 4.30
CA MET A 112 -3.66 -13.33 5.18
C MET A 112 -2.78 -12.29 4.49
N LEU A 113 -2.31 -11.32 5.26
CA LEU A 113 -1.29 -10.35 4.85
C LEU A 113 0.06 -10.75 5.46
N ASP A 114 1.04 -10.98 4.62
CA ASP A 114 2.45 -11.06 4.99
C ASP A 114 3.11 -9.72 4.64
N SER A 115 3.54 -8.94 5.63
CA SER A 115 4.23 -7.66 5.42
C SER A 115 5.69 -7.76 5.81
N ILE A 116 6.57 -7.19 5.01
CA ILE A 116 8.02 -7.19 5.21
C ILE A 116 8.49 -5.75 5.38
N ASP A 117 9.29 -5.49 6.42
CA ASP A 117 9.87 -4.17 6.63
C ASP A 117 11.16 -4.24 7.47
N MET A 118 11.92 -3.16 7.48
CA MET A 118 13.11 -3.04 8.30
C MET A 118 12.74 -2.93 9.79
N PRO A 119 13.54 -3.52 10.70
CA PRO A 119 13.24 -3.52 12.13
C PRO A 119 13.34 -2.13 12.78
N SER A 120 14.15 -1.24 12.20
CA SER A 120 14.40 0.11 12.72
C SER A 120 14.75 1.07 11.59
N TYR A 121 14.19 2.26 11.66
CA TYR A 121 14.48 3.39 10.76
C TYR A 121 15.42 4.43 11.40
N PHE A 122 15.83 4.21 12.66
CA PHE A 122 16.58 5.20 13.46
C PHE A 122 18.01 4.82 13.75
N GLU A 123 18.34 3.54 13.71
CA GLU A 123 19.68 3.09 14.04
C GLU A 123 20.54 3.13 12.78
N THR A 124 21.35 4.20 12.71
CA THR A 124 22.67 4.28 12.01
C THR A 124 22.86 3.27 10.86
N GLY A 125 21.91 3.16 9.97
CA GLY A 125 22.09 2.58 8.66
C GLY A 125 22.39 3.70 7.66
N PRO A 126 22.97 3.42 6.50
CA PRO A 126 22.95 4.38 5.43
C PRO A 126 21.52 4.86 5.26
N ALA A 127 21.34 6.19 5.14
CA ALA A 127 20.09 6.78 4.71
C ALA A 127 19.53 5.90 3.59
N ASN A 128 18.20 5.68 3.59
CA ASN A 128 17.56 4.96 2.50
C ASN A 128 18.17 5.45 1.20
N GLN A 129 18.69 4.53 0.39
CA GLN A 129 19.47 4.88 -0.80
C GLN A 129 18.65 5.67 -1.82
N ASP A 130 17.32 5.64 -1.69
CA ASP A 130 16.37 6.45 -2.47
C ASP A 130 16.23 7.90 -1.97
N GLY A 131 16.94 8.27 -0.90
CA GLY A 131 16.87 9.60 -0.28
C GLY A 131 15.58 9.88 0.50
N TYR A 132 14.69 8.91 0.64
CA TYR A 132 13.45 9.05 1.39
C TYR A 132 13.70 8.85 2.88
N VAL A 133 13.49 9.90 3.67
CA VAL A 133 13.64 9.82 5.14
C VAL A 133 12.33 9.38 5.76
N ALA A 134 12.16 8.08 5.91
CA ALA A 134 11.06 7.51 6.68
C ALA A 134 11.41 7.48 8.17
N THR A 135 10.54 8.01 9.03
CA THR A 135 10.78 8.04 10.47
C THR A 135 9.56 7.54 11.25
N LEU A 136 9.83 6.77 12.30
CA LEU A 136 8.80 6.39 13.27
C LEU A 136 8.82 7.37 14.45
N PRO A 137 7.68 7.71 15.07
CA PRO A 137 7.66 8.47 16.30
C PRO A 137 8.41 7.75 17.41
N LYS A 138 9.07 8.49 18.31
CA LYS A 138 9.85 7.94 19.42
C LYS A 138 9.07 6.85 20.17
N GLY A 139 9.68 5.69 20.34
CA GLY A 139 9.12 4.54 21.03
C GLY A 139 8.04 3.77 20.26
N LYS A 140 7.78 4.12 19.00
CA LYS A 140 6.89 3.35 18.14
C LYS A 140 7.67 2.32 17.33
N LYS A 141 7.01 1.19 17.05
CA LYS A 141 7.53 0.11 16.21
C LYS A 141 6.84 0.11 14.86
N VAL A 142 7.42 -0.55 13.89
CA VAL A 142 6.81 -0.79 12.57
C VAL A 142 5.37 -1.27 12.73
N GLY A 143 4.46 -0.70 11.95
CA GLY A 143 3.04 -1.08 11.97
C GLY A 143 2.29 -0.68 13.25
N TRP A 144 2.76 0.31 13.99
CA TRP A 144 2.16 0.73 15.27
C TRP A 144 0.72 1.25 15.15
N LEU A 145 0.30 1.70 13.96
CA LEU A 145 -1.09 2.12 13.70
C LEU A 145 -2.05 0.94 13.58
N VAL A 146 -1.55 -0.26 13.25
CA VAL A 146 -2.40 -1.44 13.08
C VAL A 146 -2.95 -1.86 14.44
N PRO A 147 -4.27 -1.73 14.68
CA PRO A 147 -4.85 -2.07 15.97
C PRO A 147 -4.82 -3.57 16.22
N ALA A 148 -4.76 -3.98 17.50
CA ALA A 148 -4.66 -5.38 17.90
C ALA A 148 -5.75 -6.27 17.26
N ARG A 149 -6.98 -5.77 17.18
CA ARG A 149 -8.12 -6.48 16.56
C ARG A 149 -7.91 -6.79 15.06
N ALA A 150 -7.15 -5.97 14.33
CA ALA A 150 -6.87 -6.20 12.92
C ALA A 150 -5.69 -7.17 12.67
N ARG A 151 -4.89 -7.48 13.71
CA ARG A 151 -3.66 -8.27 13.56
C ARG A 151 -3.88 -9.77 13.39
N LYS A 152 -5.10 -10.28 13.56
CA LYS A 152 -5.40 -11.72 13.41
C LYS A 152 -5.08 -12.29 12.02
N ARG A 153 -5.07 -11.43 10.99
CA ARG A 153 -4.76 -11.77 9.60
C ARG A 153 -3.42 -11.22 9.13
N TRP A 154 -2.55 -10.83 10.06
CA TRP A 154 -1.30 -10.17 9.76
C TRP A 154 -0.08 -10.92 10.30
N ARG A 155 0.90 -11.09 9.44
CA ARG A 155 2.24 -11.56 9.82
C ARG A 155 3.25 -10.50 9.39
N LEU A 156 3.94 -9.91 10.37
CA LEU A 156 4.99 -8.93 10.15
C LEU A 156 6.36 -9.62 10.24
N HIS A 157 7.12 -9.51 9.17
CA HIS A 157 8.47 -10.05 9.03
C HIS A 157 9.46 -8.89 9.00
N LEU A 158 10.37 -8.85 9.97
CA LEU A 158 11.36 -7.77 10.08
C LEU A 158 12.68 -8.20 9.48
N GLY A 159 13.18 -7.43 8.50
CA GLY A 159 14.42 -7.65 7.77
C GLY A 159 14.35 -7.13 6.35
N ARG A 160 15.47 -7.24 5.62
CA ARG A 160 15.53 -6.84 4.22
C ARG A 160 14.65 -7.76 3.35
N SER A 161 13.92 -7.18 2.41
CA SER A 161 13.05 -7.94 1.51
C SER A 161 13.83 -9.03 0.73
N ARG A 162 15.07 -8.73 0.34
CA ARG A 162 15.98 -9.67 -0.34
C ARG A 162 16.27 -10.93 0.48
N GLU A 163 16.25 -10.83 1.81
CA GLU A 163 16.53 -11.95 2.72
C GLU A 163 15.24 -12.68 3.14
N ILE A 164 14.16 -11.92 3.30
CA ILE A 164 12.90 -12.45 3.82
C ILE A 164 12.07 -13.11 2.71
N LEU A 165 11.93 -12.46 1.54
CA LEU A 165 11.09 -12.98 0.45
C LEU A 165 11.44 -14.41 0.04
N PRO A 166 12.73 -14.80 -0.15
CA PRO A 166 13.07 -16.17 -0.54
C PRO A 166 12.70 -17.21 0.53
N LYS A 167 12.78 -16.85 1.81
CA LYS A 167 12.40 -17.73 2.94
C LYS A 167 10.89 -17.83 3.08
N LEU A 168 10.18 -16.71 2.91
CA LEU A 168 8.74 -16.63 3.03
C LEU A 168 8.02 -17.30 1.85
N LEU A 169 8.58 -17.17 0.65
CA LEU A 169 7.99 -17.63 -0.60
C LEU A 169 8.97 -18.57 -1.35
N PRO A 170 9.10 -19.82 -0.94
CA PRO A 170 9.86 -20.82 -1.69
C PRO A 170 9.30 -20.98 -3.10
N ALA A 171 10.02 -21.69 -3.99
CA ALA A 171 9.66 -21.80 -5.40
C ALA A 171 8.25 -22.37 -5.66
N SER A 172 7.76 -23.21 -4.76
CA SER A 172 6.42 -23.80 -4.80
C SER A 172 5.31 -22.89 -4.23
N ALA A 173 5.68 -21.78 -3.58
CA ALA A 173 4.68 -20.88 -3.00
C ALA A 173 3.99 -20.05 -4.07
N GLN A 174 2.71 -19.79 -3.85
CA GLN A 174 1.90 -18.93 -4.69
C GLN A 174 1.27 -17.83 -3.85
N ILE A 175 1.18 -16.62 -4.43
CA ILE A 175 0.52 -15.46 -3.86
C ILE A 175 -0.52 -14.92 -4.85
N ASP A 176 -1.57 -14.30 -4.32
CA ASP A 176 -2.65 -13.73 -5.16
C ASP A 176 -2.40 -12.25 -5.45
N SER A 177 -1.74 -11.55 -4.51
CA SER A 177 -1.44 -10.12 -4.66
C SER A 177 -0.10 -9.76 -4.04
N PHE A 178 0.58 -8.81 -4.66
CA PHE A 178 1.82 -8.21 -4.17
C PHE A 178 1.75 -6.69 -4.24
N PHE A 179 2.22 -6.01 -3.20
CA PHE A 179 2.33 -4.56 -3.16
C PHE A 179 3.73 -4.15 -2.75
N HIS A 180 4.41 -3.39 -3.62
CA HIS A 180 5.70 -2.77 -3.37
C HIS A 180 5.50 -1.34 -2.88
N ASP A 181 5.99 -1.04 -1.70
CA ASP A 181 6.04 0.30 -1.08
C ASP A 181 7.25 0.38 -0.12
N SER A 182 8.34 -0.32 -0.49
CA SER A 182 9.58 -0.36 0.28
C SER A 182 10.61 0.65 -0.25
N GLU A 183 11.89 0.31 -0.28
CA GLU A 183 12.94 1.15 -0.82
C GLU A 183 12.81 1.31 -2.34
N HIS A 184 12.71 2.57 -2.82
CA HIS A 184 12.50 2.90 -4.23
C HIS A 184 13.82 3.07 -5.02
N THR A 185 14.80 2.19 -4.75
CA THR A 185 15.97 2.04 -5.62
C THR A 185 15.66 1.11 -6.78
N TYR A 186 16.37 1.28 -7.91
CA TYR A 186 16.19 0.41 -9.06
C TYR A 186 16.39 -1.06 -8.70
N GLU A 187 17.46 -1.37 -7.95
CA GLU A 187 17.84 -2.72 -7.57
C GLU A 187 16.81 -3.40 -6.67
N THR A 188 16.25 -2.66 -5.71
CA THR A 188 15.25 -3.21 -4.78
C THR A 188 13.93 -3.42 -5.50
N MET A 189 13.44 -2.42 -6.24
CA MET A 189 12.22 -2.55 -7.03
C MET A 189 12.34 -3.68 -8.04
N TRP A 190 13.42 -3.72 -8.82
CA TRP A 190 13.66 -4.78 -9.80
C TRP A 190 13.64 -6.18 -9.18
N PHE A 191 14.33 -6.34 -8.06
CA PHE A 191 14.36 -7.62 -7.34
C PHE A 191 12.95 -8.02 -6.88
N GLU A 192 12.27 -7.14 -6.15
CA GLU A 192 10.97 -7.46 -5.54
C GLU A 192 9.90 -7.76 -6.59
N LEU A 193 9.81 -6.95 -7.64
CA LEU A 193 8.84 -7.14 -8.72
C LEU A 193 9.06 -8.47 -9.46
N ASN A 194 10.31 -8.77 -9.82
CA ASN A 194 10.65 -10.03 -10.50
C ASN A 194 10.43 -11.25 -9.61
N PHE A 195 10.79 -11.14 -8.35
CA PHE A 195 10.60 -12.21 -7.38
C PHE A 195 9.11 -12.49 -7.16
N ALA A 196 8.32 -11.45 -6.90
CA ALA A 196 6.89 -11.57 -6.69
C ALA A 196 6.18 -12.12 -7.95
N TRP A 197 6.52 -11.61 -9.13
CA TRP A 197 5.93 -12.06 -10.39
C TRP A 197 6.08 -13.56 -10.62
N SER A 198 7.24 -14.12 -10.27
CA SER A 198 7.49 -15.55 -10.43
C SER A 198 6.59 -16.42 -9.52
N ARG A 199 6.06 -15.87 -8.43
CA ARG A 199 5.16 -16.53 -7.46
C ARG A 199 3.72 -16.10 -7.57
N LEU A 200 3.44 -15.07 -8.34
CA LEU A 200 2.09 -14.56 -8.51
C LEU A 200 1.23 -15.58 -9.25
N ALA A 201 0.04 -15.83 -8.75
CA ALA A 201 -0.95 -16.71 -9.39
C ALA A 201 -1.37 -16.17 -10.77
N GLU A 202 -1.89 -17.02 -11.62
CA GLU A 202 -2.60 -16.58 -12.83
C GLU A 202 -3.73 -15.63 -12.44
N ARG A 203 -3.80 -14.48 -13.15
CA ARG A 203 -4.70 -13.36 -12.83
C ARG A 203 -4.41 -12.68 -11.51
N GLY A 204 -3.32 -13.00 -10.84
CA GLY A 204 -2.85 -12.29 -9.64
C GLY A 204 -2.49 -10.83 -9.94
N LEU A 205 -2.51 -10.00 -8.91
CA LEU A 205 -2.32 -8.56 -9.02
C LEU A 205 -1.00 -8.11 -8.39
N LEU A 206 -0.19 -7.41 -9.17
CA LEU A 206 1.01 -6.73 -8.68
C LEU A 206 0.77 -5.23 -8.70
N MET A 207 1.05 -4.58 -7.58
CA MET A 207 0.89 -3.15 -7.35
C MET A 207 2.20 -2.55 -6.88
N CYS A 208 2.44 -1.29 -7.23
CA CYS A 208 3.67 -0.59 -6.91
C CYS A 208 3.38 0.90 -6.64
N ASP A 209 3.87 1.41 -5.51
CA ASP A 209 3.89 2.85 -5.23
C ASP A 209 5.16 3.49 -5.79
N ASN A 210 5.14 4.80 -5.98
CA ASN A 210 6.27 5.63 -6.43
C ASN A 210 6.97 5.12 -7.71
N VAL A 211 6.20 4.65 -8.69
CA VAL A 211 6.74 4.11 -9.96
C VAL A 211 7.50 5.14 -10.81
N GLU A 212 7.40 6.42 -10.47
CA GLU A 212 8.16 7.50 -11.09
C GLU A 212 9.58 7.67 -10.54
N SER A 213 9.91 7.03 -9.41
CA SER A 213 11.21 7.22 -8.72
C SER A 213 12.40 6.75 -9.55
N ASN A 214 12.20 5.73 -10.36
CA ASN A 214 13.21 5.18 -11.28
C ASN A 214 12.55 4.31 -12.36
N PRO A 215 13.25 3.87 -13.41
CA PRO A 215 12.64 3.12 -14.52
C PRO A 215 12.35 1.64 -14.21
N ALA A 216 12.72 1.07 -13.06
CA ALA A 216 12.64 -0.36 -12.78
C ALA A 216 11.25 -0.96 -13.00
N PHE A 217 10.18 -0.25 -12.61
CA PHE A 217 8.82 -0.74 -12.80
C PHE A 217 8.46 -0.86 -14.29
N PHE A 218 8.81 0.13 -15.09
CA PHE A 218 8.50 0.13 -16.53
C PHE A 218 9.37 -0.88 -17.28
N ASP A 219 10.64 -0.99 -16.94
CA ASP A 219 11.54 -2.01 -17.48
C ASP A 219 11.03 -3.42 -17.15
N PHE A 220 10.54 -3.61 -15.92
CA PHE A 220 9.90 -4.84 -15.51
C PHE A 220 8.65 -5.14 -16.34
N CYS A 221 7.75 -4.17 -16.55
CA CYS A 221 6.55 -4.32 -17.37
C CYS A 221 6.90 -4.71 -18.82
N ASN A 222 7.90 -4.05 -19.40
CA ASN A 222 8.42 -4.38 -20.73
C ASN A 222 8.95 -5.82 -20.80
N ARG A 223 9.72 -6.24 -19.79
CA ARG A 223 10.26 -7.61 -19.71
C ARG A 223 9.18 -8.67 -19.65
N VAL A 224 8.09 -8.42 -18.93
CA VAL A 224 7.00 -9.40 -18.78
C VAL A 224 5.90 -9.25 -19.84
N GLY A 225 6.05 -8.27 -20.75
CA GLY A 225 5.09 -8.02 -21.83
C GLY A 225 3.70 -7.59 -21.33
N ARG A 226 3.65 -6.76 -20.28
CA ARG A 226 2.40 -6.26 -19.72
C ARG A 226 2.34 -4.74 -19.73
N HIS A 227 1.15 -4.22 -20.05
CA HIS A 227 0.87 -2.79 -20.01
C HIS A 227 0.27 -2.41 -18.66
N PRO A 228 0.93 -1.56 -17.86
CA PRO A 228 0.42 -1.16 -16.55
C PRO A 228 -0.72 -0.15 -16.67
N LEU A 229 -1.61 -0.14 -15.69
CA LEU A 229 -2.42 1.03 -15.40
C LEU A 229 -1.66 1.90 -14.38
N VAL A 230 -1.36 3.13 -14.77
CA VAL A 230 -0.67 4.11 -13.92
C VAL A 230 -1.67 5.17 -13.47
N LEU A 231 -1.72 5.42 -12.18
CA LEU A 231 -2.63 6.36 -11.55
C LEU A 231 -1.83 7.41 -10.76
N PRO A 232 -2.32 8.66 -10.67
CA PRO A 232 -1.72 9.62 -9.77
C PRO A 232 -1.97 9.17 -8.32
N ALA A 233 -0.92 9.27 -7.50
CA ALA A 233 -1.00 9.10 -6.07
C ALA A 233 -0.50 10.38 -5.38
N PRO A 234 -1.10 11.57 -5.68
CA PRO A 234 -0.57 12.82 -5.21
C PRO A 234 -0.61 12.88 -3.68
N ASP A 235 0.55 13.07 -3.11
CA ASP A 235 0.65 13.69 -1.82
C ASP A 235 0.43 15.19 -2.02
N THR A 236 -0.72 15.69 -1.61
CA THR A 236 -1.16 17.04 -1.91
C THR A 236 -0.22 18.14 -1.41
N GLU A 237 0.70 17.81 -0.48
CA GLU A 237 1.64 18.77 0.10
C GLU A 237 3.09 18.61 -0.41
N TYR A 238 3.50 17.44 -0.88
CA TYR A 238 4.93 17.14 -1.13
C TYR A 238 5.27 16.73 -2.55
N SER A 239 4.37 16.12 -3.29
CA SER A 239 4.65 15.69 -4.65
C SER A 239 3.41 15.66 -5.50
N LYS A 240 3.43 16.45 -6.59
CA LYS A 240 2.41 16.39 -7.65
C LYS A 240 2.66 15.24 -8.62
N ILE A 241 3.74 14.48 -8.43
CA ILE A 241 4.23 13.49 -9.38
C ILE A 241 4.18 12.05 -8.87
N ASN A 242 3.86 11.82 -7.60
CA ASN A 242 3.75 10.46 -7.07
C ASN A 242 2.73 9.66 -7.86
N ARG A 243 3.12 8.46 -8.29
CA ARG A 243 2.30 7.57 -9.10
C ARG A 243 2.24 6.17 -8.50
N PHE A 244 1.03 5.67 -8.47
CA PHE A 244 0.73 4.27 -8.15
C PHE A 244 0.43 3.52 -9.45
N ALA A 245 0.92 2.30 -9.56
CA ALA A 245 0.62 1.50 -10.74
C ALA A 245 0.27 0.06 -10.37
N LEU A 246 -0.43 -0.58 -11.28
CA LEU A 246 -0.80 -1.98 -11.14
C LEU A 246 -0.75 -2.71 -12.48
N ILE A 247 -0.45 -4.01 -12.42
CA ILE A 247 -0.53 -4.93 -13.55
C ILE A 247 -1.12 -6.27 -13.10
N ARG A 248 -1.80 -6.92 -14.01
CA ARG A 248 -2.35 -8.27 -13.83
C ARG A 248 -1.49 -9.31 -14.56
N LYS A 249 -1.22 -10.43 -13.91
CA LYS A 249 -0.52 -11.57 -14.53
C LYS A 249 -1.39 -12.36 -15.50
#